data_53fd40b9ce2e7a4cc74c9c2ced042d82
#
_entry.id   53fd40b9ce2e7a4cc74c9c2ced042d82
#
_cell.length_a   1.000
_cell.length_b   1.000
_cell.length_c   1.000
_cell.angle_alpha   90.00
_cell.angle_beta   90.00
_cell.angle_gamma   90.00
#
_symmetry.space_group_name_H-M   'P 1'
#
loop_
_entity.id
_entity.type
_entity.pdbx_description
1 polymer ?
#
loop_
_entity_poly.entity_id
_entity_poly.type
_entity_poly.pdbx_seq_one_letter_code
_entity_poly.pdbx_strand_id
1 'polypeptide(L)'
;MKGVRSLREMTRLLDTDQRLRKLCLIRACEAAYPRSVLSRFTRKVGEDNLNKIIDQKVVKLLKNNQAREVDVVLDASFIKAWSTRDPIDNQTGYSDADARVGRTGRTFGLGYKLHLSIDSETMLPLSSLFASANQNEKKHSLTILEKAKQVLKNSGAKLRSVIADSQYSDNKIRMAADSTVIPYPANQKRGVNDVLRVDKKFRTYGCYANNS
;
A
#
# COMPACT_ATOMS: atom_id res chain seq x y z
N MET A 1 -16.89 1.88 4.25
CA MET A 1 -17.35 1.67 2.86
C MET A 1 -17.08 0.23 2.46
N LYS A 2 -18.04 -0.48 1.89
CA LYS A 2 -17.76 -1.77 1.23
C LYS A 2 -16.92 -1.46 -0.02
N GLY A 3 -15.71 -1.98 -0.10
CA GLY A 3 -14.83 -1.74 -1.25
C GLY A 3 -15.44 -2.27 -2.55
N VAL A 4 -15.34 -1.50 -3.61
CA VAL A 4 -15.78 -1.91 -4.95
C VAL A 4 -14.77 -2.90 -5.51
N ARG A 5 -15.22 -4.11 -5.83
CA ARG A 5 -14.34 -5.23 -6.24
C ARG A 5 -14.22 -5.42 -7.75
N SER A 6 -15.07 -4.75 -8.53
CA SER A 6 -15.07 -4.90 -9.99
C SER A 6 -15.66 -3.69 -10.70
N LEU A 7 -15.32 -3.51 -11.98
CA LEU A 7 -15.95 -2.48 -12.82
C LEU A 7 -17.46 -2.70 -13.00
N ARG A 8 -17.93 -3.96 -12.95
CA ARG A 8 -19.36 -4.27 -13.00
C ARG A 8 -20.08 -3.77 -11.73
N GLU A 9 -19.48 -3.96 -10.57
CA GLU A 9 -20.00 -3.45 -9.30
C GLU A 9 -19.97 -1.93 -9.27
N MET A 10 -18.92 -1.30 -9.77
CA MET A 10 -18.84 0.15 -9.92
C MET A 10 -19.96 0.69 -10.80
N THR A 11 -20.20 0.09 -11.97
CA THR A 11 -21.31 0.49 -12.84
C THR A 11 -22.64 0.41 -12.10
N ARG A 12 -22.91 -0.70 -11.39
CA ARG A 12 -24.14 -0.87 -10.62
C ARG A 12 -24.29 0.16 -9.49
N LEU A 13 -23.22 0.50 -8.80
CA LEU A 13 -23.22 1.55 -7.79
C LEU A 13 -23.47 2.93 -8.40
N LEU A 14 -22.90 3.22 -9.57
CA LEU A 14 -23.18 4.45 -10.30
C LEU A 14 -24.64 4.55 -10.78
N ASP A 15 -25.33 3.43 -10.96
CA ASP A 15 -26.77 3.44 -11.27
C ASP A 15 -27.64 3.69 -10.03
N THR A 16 -27.25 3.17 -8.86
CA THR A 16 -28.11 3.10 -7.68
C THR A 16 -27.79 4.12 -6.59
N ASP A 17 -26.52 4.53 -6.45
CA ASP A 17 -26.08 5.45 -5.39
C ASP A 17 -26.09 6.90 -5.87
N GLN A 18 -27.10 7.65 -5.42
CA GLN A 18 -27.27 9.07 -5.78
C GLN A 18 -26.09 9.96 -5.30
N ARG A 19 -25.45 9.62 -4.16
CA ARG A 19 -24.31 10.38 -3.65
C ARG A 19 -23.09 10.19 -4.55
N LEU A 20 -22.83 8.94 -4.96
CA LEU A 20 -21.76 8.62 -5.88
C LEU A 20 -22.02 9.26 -7.26
N ARG A 21 -23.26 9.26 -7.76
CA ARG A 21 -23.64 9.94 -9.00
C ARG A 21 -23.33 11.43 -8.96
N LYS A 22 -23.70 12.12 -7.86
CA LYS A 22 -23.39 13.54 -7.67
C LYS A 22 -21.89 13.80 -7.66
N LEU A 23 -21.11 12.96 -6.98
CA LEU A 23 -19.64 13.07 -6.97
C LEU A 23 -19.03 12.89 -8.37
N CYS A 24 -19.61 12.00 -9.18
CA CYS A 24 -19.17 11.76 -10.56
C CYS A 24 -19.81 12.71 -11.58
N LEU A 25 -20.56 13.73 -11.14
CA LEU A 25 -21.26 14.70 -11.98
C LEU A 25 -22.23 14.06 -12.98
N ILE A 26 -22.81 12.91 -12.65
CA ILE A 26 -23.82 12.21 -13.45
C ILE A 26 -25.20 12.73 -13.04
N ARG A 27 -25.94 13.31 -13.99
CA ARG A 27 -27.29 13.82 -13.74
C ARG A 27 -28.27 12.68 -13.43
N ALA A 28 -29.36 12.99 -12.74
CA ALA A 28 -30.36 11.98 -12.35
C ALA A 28 -30.99 11.27 -13.56
N CYS A 29 -31.15 11.97 -14.68
CA CYS A 29 -31.74 11.45 -15.92
C CYS A 29 -30.74 10.77 -16.86
N GLU A 30 -29.44 10.82 -16.56
CA GLU A 30 -28.39 10.20 -17.39
C GLU A 30 -28.17 8.76 -16.95
N ALA A 31 -27.92 7.86 -17.91
CA ALA A 31 -27.49 6.50 -17.59
C ALA A 31 -26.03 6.52 -17.04
N ALA A 32 -25.73 5.63 -16.10
CA ALA A 32 -24.36 5.47 -15.65
C ALA A 32 -23.45 4.95 -16.77
N TYR A 33 -22.16 5.24 -16.65
CA TYR A 33 -21.19 4.78 -17.62
C TYR A 33 -21.11 3.25 -17.63
N PRO A 34 -21.30 2.59 -18.78
CA PRO A 34 -21.21 1.14 -18.88
C PRO A 34 -19.77 0.66 -18.64
N ARG A 35 -19.65 -0.60 -18.19
CA ARG A 35 -18.34 -1.23 -17.90
C ARG A 35 -17.32 -1.05 -19.04
N SER A 36 -17.77 -1.15 -20.30
CA SER A 36 -16.88 -1.00 -21.46
C SER A 36 -16.26 0.40 -21.57
N VAL A 37 -16.99 1.43 -21.19
CA VAL A 37 -16.49 2.82 -21.15
C VAL A 37 -15.48 2.96 -20.02
N LEU A 38 -15.80 2.48 -18.81
CA LEU A 38 -14.86 2.52 -17.69
C LEU A 38 -13.56 1.75 -18.00
N SER A 39 -13.66 0.56 -18.61
CA SER A 39 -12.49 -0.23 -18.99
C SER A 39 -11.64 0.45 -20.06
N ARG A 40 -12.26 1.07 -21.07
CA ARG A 40 -11.53 1.84 -22.10
C ARG A 40 -10.87 3.09 -21.51
N PHE A 41 -11.56 3.77 -20.61
CA PHE A 41 -11.04 4.93 -19.92
C PHE A 41 -9.78 4.58 -19.10
N THR A 42 -9.85 3.57 -18.23
CA THR A 42 -8.69 3.17 -17.40
C THR A 42 -7.50 2.76 -18.27
N ARG A 43 -7.74 2.03 -19.36
CA ARG A 43 -6.69 1.64 -20.31
C ARG A 43 -6.09 2.84 -21.05
N LYS A 44 -6.92 3.81 -21.45
CA LYS A 44 -6.47 5.01 -22.15
C LYS A 44 -5.69 5.97 -21.25
N VAL A 45 -6.12 6.12 -20.00
CA VAL A 45 -5.45 6.98 -19.02
C VAL A 45 -4.11 6.37 -18.61
N GLY A 46 -4.05 5.05 -18.44
CA GLY A 46 -2.86 4.34 -17.99
C GLY A 46 -2.60 4.48 -16.49
N GLU A 47 -1.73 3.63 -15.98
CA GLU A 47 -1.43 3.54 -14.54
C GLU A 47 -0.74 4.80 -14.02
N ASP A 48 0.26 5.30 -14.76
CA ASP A 48 1.05 6.47 -14.32
C ASP A 48 0.20 7.73 -14.16
N ASN A 49 -0.73 7.96 -15.08
CA ASN A 49 -1.61 9.12 -14.97
C ASN A 49 -2.66 8.97 -13.86
N LEU A 50 -3.17 7.75 -13.64
CA LEU A 50 -4.05 7.48 -12.51
C LEU A 50 -3.34 7.71 -11.18
N ASN A 51 -2.10 7.23 -11.04
CA ASN A 51 -1.28 7.46 -9.85
C ASN A 51 -1.02 8.96 -9.64
N LYS A 52 -0.66 9.71 -10.69
CA LYS A 52 -0.51 11.17 -10.59
C LYS A 52 -1.78 11.89 -10.10
N ILE A 53 -2.95 11.46 -10.59
CA ILE A 53 -4.24 12.03 -10.15
C ILE A 53 -4.47 11.73 -8.66
N ILE A 54 -4.20 10.51 -8.21
CA ILE A 54 -4.31 10.10 -6.81
C ILE A 54 -3.38 10.96 -5.95
N ASP A 55 -2.09 11.03 -6.30
CA ASP A 55 -1.09 11.81 -5.58
C ASP A 55 -1.48 13.29 -5.45
N GLN A 56 -1.96 13.90 -6.53
CA GLN A 56 -2.44 15.29 -6.51
C GLN A 56 -3.62 15.49 -5.56
N LYS A 57 -4.57 14.54 -5.53
CA LYS A 57 -5.72 14.59 -4.62
C LYS A 57 -5.29 14.42 -3.16
N VAL A 58 -4.39 13.46 -2.90
CA VAL A 58 -3.83 13.23 -1.56
C VAL A 58 -3.09 14.48 -1.07
N VAL A 59 -2.20 15.04 -1.89
CA VAL A 59 -1.49 16.29 -1.57
C VAL A 59 -2.46 17.42 -1.25
N LYS A 60 -3.54 17.57 -2.04
CA LYS A 60 -4.57 18.59 -1.78
C LYS A 60 -5.29 18.39 -0.45
N LEU A 61 -5.62 17.14 -0.10
CA LEU A 61 -6.27 16.80 1.17
C LEU A 61 -5.34 17.02 2.37
N LEU A 62 -4.06 16.67 2.23
CA LEU A 62 -3.06 16.88 3.28
C LEU A 62 -2.74 18.37 3.51
N LYS A 63 -2.73 19.21 2.47
CA LYS A 63 -2.47 20.65 2.59
C LYS A 63 -3.49 21.39 3.46
N ASN A 64 -4.70 20.88 3.59
CA ASN A 64 -5.71 21.46 4.47
C ASN A 64 -5.34 21.33 5.96
N ASN A 65 -4.38 20.45 6.30
CA ASN A 65 -3.85 20.22 7.65
C ASN A 65 -2.41 20.75 7.74
N GLN A 66 -2.24 22.06 7.85
CA GLN A 66 -0.93 22.75 7.77
C GLN A 66 0.10 22.20 8.77
N ALA A 67 1.37 22.12 8.31
CA ALA A 67 2.59 21.84 9.09
C ALA A 67 2.52 20.60 10.00
N ARG A 68 1.87 19.53 9.53
CA ARG A 68 1.64 18.31 10.29
C ARG A 68 2.83 17.35 10.22
N GLU A 69 3.13 16.75 11.35
CA GLU A 69 3.98 15.56 11.43
C GLU A 69 3.14 14.30 11.22
N VAL A 70 3.61 13.39 10.39
CA VAL A 70 2.86 12.21 9.95
C VAL A 70 3.60 10.92 10.30
N ASP A 71 2.87 10.00 10.92
CA ASP A 71 3.31 8.61 11.09
C ASP A 71 2.86 7.80 9.88
N VAL A 72 3.81 7.19 9.21
CA VAL A 72 3.56 6.39 8.00
C VAL A 72 3.52 4.92 8.33
N VAL A 73 2.41 4.27 8.04
CA VAL A 73 2.26 2.80 8.17
C VAL A 73 2.54 2.15 6.83
N LEU A 74 3.43 1.13 6.84
CA LEU A 74 3.74 0.30 5.68
C LEU A 74 3.14 -1.08 5.86
N ASP A 75 2.39 -1.54 4.88
CA ASP A 75 1.82 -2.90 4.87
C ASP A 75 1.68 -3.43 3.44
N ALA A 76 1.54 -4.74 3.30
CA ALA A 76 1.31 -5.40 2.02
C ALA A 76 0.09 -6.32 2.07
N SER A 77 -0.77 -6.16 1.08
CA SER A 77 -1.96 -7.01 0.91
C SER A 77 -1.80 -7.91 -0.30
N PHE A 78 -2.18 -9.18 -0.14
CA PHE A 78 -2.18 -10.14 -1.24
C PHE A 78 -3.41 -9.94 -2.13
N ILE A 79 -3.19 -9.88 -3.44
CA ILE A 79 -4.25 -9.80 -4.46
C ILE A 79 -4.19 -11.07 -5.30
N LYS A 80 -5.25 -11.88 -5.25
CA LYS A 80 -5.36 -13.12 -6.01
C LYS A 80 -5.45 -12.83 -7.51
N ALA A 81 -4.64 -13.54 -8.31
CA ALA A 81 -4.77 -13.51 -9.77
C ALA A 81 -6.00 -14.31 -10.23
N TRP A 82 -6.56 -13.92 -11.38
CA TRP A 82 -7.66 -14.63 -12.05
C TRP A 82 -7.15 -15.76 -12.96
N SER A 83 -5.89 -16.14 -12.86
CA SER A 83 -5.27 -17.23 -13.57
C SER A 83 -5.24 -18.50 -12.73
N THR A 84 -5.25 -19.67 -13.37
CA THR A 84 -4.82 -20.91 -12.77
C THR A 84 -3.29 -20.98 -12.76
N ARG A 85 -2.73 -21.86 -11.94
CA ARG A 85 -1.28 -22.12 -12.00
C ARG A 85 -0.92 -22.80 -13.30
N ASP A 86 0.25 -22.46 -13.82
CA ASP A 86 0.81 -23.15 -14.97
C ASP A 86 1.08 -24.63 -14.60
N PRO A 87 0.60 -25.61 -15.39
CA PRO A 87 0.75 -27.02 -15.07
C PRO A 87 2.21 -27.50 -15.13
N ILE A 88 3.08 -26.79 -15.83
CA ILE A 88 4.50 -27.17 -15.98
C ILE A 88 5.34 -26.55 -14.87
N ASP A 89 5.25 -25.22 -14.71
CA ASP A 89 6.07 -24.47 -13.74
C ASP A 89 5.44 -24.47 -12.32
N ASN A 90 4.12 -24.51 -12.22
CA ASN A 90 3.36 -24.44 -10.96
C ASN A 90 3.65 -23.20 -10.06
N GLN A 91 4.56 -22.31 -10.48
CA GLN A 91 4.94 -21.08 -9.78
C GLN A 91 4.40 -19.83 -10.44
N THR A 92 4.00 -19.94 -11.70
CA THR A 92 3.47 -18.86 -12.53
C THR A 92 1.98 -19.06 -12.83
N GLY A 93 1.34 -18.00 -13.34
CA GLY A 93 -0.03 -18.10 -13.86
C GLY A 93 -0.06 -18.54 -15.32
N TYR A 94 -0.94 -19.47 -15.66
CA TYR A 94 -1.10 -19.99 -17.03
C TYR A 94 -1.51 -18.90 -18.04
N SER A 95 -2.48 -18.08 -17.69
CA SER A 95 -2.97 -16.96 -18.52
C SER A 95 -2.43 -15.59 -18.09
N ASP A 96 -1.62 -15.55 -17.03
CA ASP A 96 -1.05 -14.34 -16.42
C ASP A 96 0.37 -14.67 -15.95
N ALA A 97 1.31 -14.57 -16.88
CA ALA A 97 2.70 -14.97 -16.65
C ALA A 97 3.43 -14.11 -15.62
N ASP A 98 2.91 -12.94 -15.26
CA ASP A 98 3.49 -12.05 -14.24
C ASP A 98 3.03 -12.42 -12.83
N ALA A 99 1.89 -13.11 -12.70
CA ALA A 99 1.42 -13.61 -11.43
C ALA A 99 2.35 -14.73 -10.90
N ARG A 100 2.68 -14.68 -9.62
CA ARG A 100 3.56 -15.65 -8.95
C ARG A 100 2.89 -16.26 -7.74
N VAL A 101 3.30 -17.46 -7.41
CA VAL A 101 2.90 -18.09 -6.15
C VAL A 101 3.63 -17.42 -5.01
N GLY A 102 2.87 -16.87 -4.08
CA GLY A 102 3.39 -16.19 -2.90
C GLY A 102 2.57 -16.47 -1.66
N ARG A 103 3.09 -16.07 -0.51
CA ARG A 103 2.43 -16.29 0.78
C ARG A 103 1.23 -15.36 0.94
N THR A 104 0.08 -15.91 1.36
CA THR A 104 -1.17 -15.22 1.67
C THR A 104 -1.59 -15.54 3.11
N GLY A 105 -0.94 -14.93 4.07
CA GLY A 105 -1.11 -15.30 5.47
C GLY A 105 -0.52 -16.69 5.79
N ARG A 106 -1.37 -17.67 6.12
CA ARG A 106 -0.94 -19.04 6.44
C ARG A 106 -0.80 -19.98 5.23
N THR A 107 -1.30 -19.58 4.07
CA THR A 107 -1.33 -20.40 2.86
C THR A 107 -0.51 -19.78 1.73
N PHE A 108 -0.44 -20.46 0.58
CA PHE A 108 0.18 -19.94 -0.63
C PHE A 108 -0.88 -19.78 -1.72
N GLY A 109 -0.85 -18.66 -2.43
CA GLY A 109 -1.75 -18.34 -3.53
C GLY A 109 -1.02 -17.80 -4.74
N LEU A 110 -1.64 -17.94 -5.92
CA LEU A 110 -1.16 -17.29 -7.13
C LEU A 110 -1.68 -15.84 -7.18
N GLY A 111 -0.77 -14.89 -7.36
CA GLY A 111 -1.20 -13.49 -7.42
C GLY A 111 -0.08 -12.47 -7.28
N TYR A 112 -0.44 -11.37 -6.66
CA TYR A 112 0.37 -10.18 -6.51
C TYR A 112 0.34 -9.68 -5.07
N LYS A 113 1.27 -8.82 -4.72
CA LYS A 113 1.25 -8.02 -3.49
C LYS A 113 1.07 -6.55 -3.83
N LEU A 114 0.08 -5.92 -3.21
CA LEU A 114 -0.08 -4.48 -3.20
C LEU A 114 0.56 -3.97 -1.91
N HIS A 115 1.70 -3.34 -2.05
CA HIS A 115 2.35 -2.63 -0.96
C HIS A 115 1.77 -1.22 -0.87
N LEU A 116 1.45 -0.79 0.33
CA LEU A 116 0.87 0.53 0.60
C LEU A 116 1.66 1.23 1.70
N SER A 117 1.79 2.54 1.56
CA SER A 117 2.07 3.43 2.67
C SER A 117 0.84 4.30 2.93
N ILE A 118 0.44 4.40 4.18
CA ILE A 118 -0.71 5.20 4.59
C ILE A 118 -0.33 6.14 5.72
N ASP A 119 -0.98 7.27 5.77
CA ASP A 119 -0.98 8.15 6.93
C ASP A 119 -1.82 7.51 8.05
N SER A 120 -1.23 7.28 9.22
CA SER A 120 -1.87 6.56 10.33
C SER A 120 -3.11 7.25 10.88
N GLU A 121 -3.21 8.56 10.77
CA GLU A 121 -4.31 9.35 11.33
C GLU A 121 -5.46 9.53 10.33
N THR A 122 -5.13 9.94 9.10
CA THR A 122 -6.15 10.19 8.07
C THR A 122 -6.51 8.96 7.26
N MET A 123 -5.73 7.88 7.36
CA MET A 123 -5.83 6.68 6.54
C MET A 123 -5.70 6.95 5.03
N LEU A 124 -5.16 8.09 4.64
CA LEU A 124 -4.91 8.42 3.24
C LEU A 124 -3.74 7.61 2.69
N PRO A 125 -3.87 7.00 1.51
CA PRO A 125 -2.76 6.32 0.85
C PRO A 125 -1.75 7.36 0.36
N LEU A 126 -0.52 7.27 0.85
CA LEU A 126 0.58 8.16 0.46
C LEU A 126 1.32 7.62 -0.77
N SER A 127 1.50 6.31 -0.84
CA SER A 127 2.07 5.65 -2.01
C SER A 127 1.63 4.21 -2.13
N SER A 128 1.70 3.67 -3.34
CA SER A 128 1.43 2.26 -3.61
C SER A 128 2.46 1.69 -4.57
N LEU A 129 2.66 0.37 -4.48
CA LEU A 129 3.48 -0.39 -5.41
C LEU A 129 2.89 -1.79 -5.58
N PHE A 130 2.74 -2.20 -6.82
CA PHE A 130 2.23 -3.51 -7.19
C PHE A 130 3.40 -4.41 -7.62
N ALA A 131 3.50 -5.59 -7.04
CA ALA A 131 4.59 -6.53 -7.30
C ALA A 131 4.08 -7.97 -7.33
N SER A 132 4.80 -8.87 -7.99
CA SER A 132 4.49 -10.30 -7.97
C SER A 132 4.55 -10.86 -6.55
N ALA A 133 3.65 -11.81 -6.21
CA ALA A 133 3.46 -12.24 -4.82
C ALA A 133 4.67 -12.94 -4.17
N ASN A 134 5.61 -13.45 -4.97
CA ASN A 134 6.84 -14.07 -4.48
C ASN A 134 7.92 -13.06 -4.04
N GLN A 135 7.73 -11.77 -4.30
CA GLN A 135 8.74 -10.78 -3.94
C GLN A 135 8.68 -10.46 -2.44
N ASN A 136 9.87 -10.25 -1.87
CA ASN A 136 10.02 -9.91 -0.46
C ASN A 136 9.67 -8.43 -0.23
N GLU A 137 8.98 -8.15 0.86
CA GLU A 137 8.55 -6.80 1.27
C GLU A 137 9.74 -5.84 1.43
N LYS A 138 10.89 -6.32 1.93
CA LYS A 138 12.11 -5.52 2.10
C LYS A 138 12.58 -4.89 0.80
N LYS A 139 12.42 -5.59 -0.34
CA LYS A 139 12.86 -5.10 -1.64
C LYS A 139 12.18 -3.79 -2.05
N HIS A 140 10.91 -3.65 -1.65
CA HIS A 140 10.07 -2.52 -2.08
C HIS A 140 9.92 -1.43 -1.01
N SER A 141 10.33 -1.72 0.19
CA SER A 141 10.11 -0.90 1.37
C SER A 141 10.65 0.53 1.24
N LEU A 142 11.90 0.68 0.78
CA LEU A 142 12.49 2.01 0.56
C LEU A 142 11.79 2.79 -0.55
N THR A 143 11.53 2.14 -1.68
CA THR A 143 10.87 2.79 -2.82
C THR A 143 9.52 3.37 -2.43
N ILE A 144 8.74 2.62 -1.64
CA ILE A 144 7.43 3.06 -1.16
C ILE A 144 7.58 4.21 -0.18
N LEU A 145 8.54 4.12 0.74
CA LEU A 145 8.78 5.16 1.72
C LEU A 145 9.27 6.46 1.07
N GLU A 146 10.14 6.38 0.06
CA GLU A 146 10.60 7.55 -0.68
C GLU A 146 9.47 8.24 -1.45
N LYS A 147 8.60 7.47 -2.11
CA LYS A 147 7.39 8.01 -2.73
C LYS A 147 6.48 8.69 -1.70
N ALA A 148 6.26 8.07 -0.54
CA ALA A 148 5.48 8.67 0.54
C ALA A 148 6.11 9.98 1.03
N LYS A 149 7.42 10.02 1.24
CA LYS A 149 8.15 11.25 1.60
C LYS A 149 7.97 12.36 0.57
N GLN A 150 7.98 12.01 -0.71
CA GLN A 150 7.76 13.00 -1.78
C GLN A 150 6.34 13.59 -1.72
N VAL A 151 5.32 12.77 -1.48
CA VAL A 151 3.93 13.23 -1.30
C VAL A 151 3.80 14.12 -0.06
N LEU A 152 4.41 13.73 1.07
CA LEU A 152 4.44 14.54 2.28
C LEU A 152 5.14 15.88 2.04
N LYS A 153 6.31 15.87 1.41
CA LYS A 153 7.04 17.09 1.04
C LYS A 153 6.19 18.04 0.18
N ASN A 154 5.50 17.50 -0.82
CA ASN A 154 4.64 18.29 -1.71
C ASN A 154 3.40 18.87 -0.99
N SER A 155 2.99 18.26 0.11
CA SER A 155 1.88 18.74 0.95
C SER A 155 2.31 19.70 2.06
N GLY A 156 3.62 19.86 2.32
CA GLY A 156 4.15 20.61 3.45
C GLY A 156 4.17 19.85 4.77
N ALA A 157 3.82 18.56 4.76
CA ALA A 157 3.90 17.68 5.92
C ALA A 157 5.29 17.08 6.08
N LYS A 158 5.64 16.66 7.31
CA LYS A 158 6.91 15.99 7.63
C LYS A 158 6.68 14.56 8.09
N LEU A 159 7.58 13.65 7.71
CA LEU A 159 7.61 12.31 8.24
C LEU A 159 8.11 12.35 9.69
N ARG A 160 7.31 11.85 10.63
CA ARG A 160 7.69 11.68 12.04
C ARG A 160 8.21 10.28 12.30
N SER A 161 7.41 9.27 12.01
CA SER A 161 7.79 7.88 12.24
C SER A 161 7.34 6.95 11.13
N VAL A 162 8.00 5.77 11.07
CA VAL A 162 7.58 4.66 10.20
C VAL A 162 7.18 3.48 11.05
N ILE A 163 5.97 2.97 10.79
CA ILE A 163 5.39 1.82 11.48
C ILE A 163 5.23 0.70 10.44
N ALA A 164 5.79 -0.47 10.70
CA ALA A 164 5.66 -1.62 9.81
C ALA A 164 5.79 -2.94 10.58
N ASP A 165 5.43 -4.05 9.94
CA ASP A 165 5.66 -5.37 10.51
C ASP A 165 7.13 -5.82 10.40
N SER A 166 7.46 -6.95 10.98
CA SER A 166 8.83 -7.50 10.99
C SER A 166 9.37 -7.87 9.61
N GLN A 167 8.51 -8.03 8.61
CA GLN A 167 8.91 -8.35 7.23
C GLN A 167 9.55 -7.14 6.54
N TYR A 168 9.25 -5.93 7.02
CA TYR A 168 9.91 -4.68 6.59
C TYR A 168 11.18 -4.36 7.38
N SER A 169 11.59 -5.21 8.33
CA SER A 169 12.77 -4.97 9.16
C SER A 169 14.06 -4.99 8.33
N ASP A 170 14.50 -3.80 7.95
CA ASP A 170 15.76 -3.54 7.23
C ASP A 170 16.45 -2.31 7.83
N ASN A 171 17.77 -2.34 7.91
CA ASN A 171 18.54 -1.22 8.44
C ASN A 171 18.33 0.06 7.63
N LYS A 172 18.16 -0.05 6.31
CA LYS A 172 17.92 1.11 5.45
C LYS A 172 16.61 1.83 5.77
N ILE A 173 15.53 1.07 6.06
CA ILE A 173 14.27 1.67 6.51
C ILE A 173 14.42 2.30 7.89
N ARG A 174 15.10 1.62 8.80
CA ARG A 174 15.33 2.14 10.15
C ARG A 174 16.13 3.44 10.14
N MET A 175 17.01 3.62 9.17
CA MET A 175 17.79 4.85 8.98
C MET A 175 17.04 5.93 8.17
N ALA A 176 15.97 5.59 7.52
CA ALA A 176 15.25 6.49 6.60
C ALA A 176 14.26 7.43 7.31
N ALA A 177 13.99 7.24 8.61
CA ALA A 177 13.10 8.09 9.40
C ALA A 177 13.74 8.39 10.77
N ASP A 178 13.32 9.47 11.40
CA ASP A 178 13.80 9.88 12.73
C ASP A 178 13.39 8.88 13.82
N SER A 179 12.25 8.23 13.63
CA SER A 179 11.73 7.19 14.52
C SER A 179 11.13 6.04 13.72
N THR A 180 11.29 4.80 14.19
CA THR A 180 10.71 3.62 13.55
C THR A 180 10.14 2.66 14.60
N VAL A 181 8.97 2.10 14.30
CA VAL A 181 8.29 1.07 15.09
C VAL A 181 8.19 -0.18 14.22
N ILE A 182 9.27 -0.93 14.14
CA ILE A 182 9.38 -2.15 13.31
C ILE A 182 9.96 -3.27 14.16
N PRO A 183 9.19 -4.32 14.49
CA PRO A 183 9.68 -5.46 15.25
C PRO A 183 10.84 -6.15 14.54
N TYR A 184 11.76 -6.75 15.30
CA TYR A 184 12.75 -7.65 14.72
C TYR A 184 12.08 -8.98 14.33
N PRO A 185 12.52 -9.61 13.22
CA PRO A 185 12.06 -10.95 12.88
C PRO A 185 12.41 -11.95 13.98
N ALA A 186 11.50 -12.89 14.27
CA ALA A 186 11.67 -13.88 15.34
C ALA A 186 12.94 -14.76 15.20
N ASN A 187 13.41 -14.95 13.96
CA ASN A 187 14.61 -15.73 13.65
C ASN A 187 15.93 -14.92 13.77
N GLN A 188 15.88 -13.63 14.04
CA GLN A 188 17.09 -12.85 14.31
C GLN A 188 17.52 -13.09 15.75
N LYS A 189 18.70 -13.71 15.91
CA LYS A 189 19.34 -13.83 17.23
C LYS A 189 19.72 -12.42 17.70
N ARG A 190 19.13 -11.99 18.80
CA ARG A 190 19.50 -10.74 19.46
C ARG A 190 20.75 -11.01 20.29
N GLY A 191 21.83 -10.28 20.05
CA GLY A 191 22.95 -10.22 21.00
C GLY A 191 22.49 -9.56 22.30
N VAL A 192 23.02 -9.96 23.43
CA VAL A 192 22.70 -9.38 24.74
C VAL A 192 22.92 -7.85 24.75
N ASN A 193 23.82 -7.36 23.91
CA ASN A 193 24.13 -5.93 23.76
C ASN A 193 23.12 -5.15 22.88
N ASP A 194 22.27 -5.82 22.11
CA ASP A 194 21.27 -5.14 21.26
C ASP A 194 20.08 -4.60 22.08
N VAL A 195 19.91 -5.09 23.29
CA VAL A 195 18.86 -4.63 24.23
C VAL A 195 19.20 -3.24 24.80
N LEU A 196 20.46 -2.85 24.85
CA LEU A 196 20.95 -1.61 25.46
C LEU A 196 21.42 -0.55 24.44
N ARG A 197 21.48 -0.86 23.14
CA ARG A 197 21.68 0.15 22.12
C ARG A 197 20.36 0.86 21.79
N VAL A 198 19.93 1.67 22.75
CA VAL A 198 19.15 2.85 22.40
C VAL A 198 20.14 3.79 21.73
N ASP A 199 20.29 3.62 20.42
CA ASP A 199 21.01 4.61 19.64
C ASP A 199 20.28 5.93 19.88
N LYS A 200 20.97 6.94 20.43
CA LYS A 200 20.37 8.24 20.75
C LYS A 200 19.74 8.92 19.51
N LYS A 201 20.07 8.43 18.33
CA LYS A 201 19.55 8.87 17.04
C LYS A 201 18.27 8.12 16.63
N PHE A 202 18.01 6.93 17.21
CA PHE A 202 16.86 6.10 16.87
C PHE A 202 16.11 5.74 18.15
N ARG A 203 15.05 6.48 18.47
CA ARG A 203 14.06 6.05 19.45
C ARG A 203 13.29 4.87 18.87
N THR A 204 13.88 3.69 18.92
CA THR A 204 13.20 2.45 18.58
C THR A 204 12.35 2.06 19.78
N TYR A 205 11.07 2.30 19.73
CA TYR A 205 10.13 1.70 20.67
C TYR A 205 9.97 0.23 20.27
N GLY A 206 10.89 -0.62 20.73
CA GLY A 206 10.70 -2.05 20.67
C GLY A 206 9.59 -2.40 21.67
N CYS A 207 8.44 -2.88 21.20
CA CYS A 207 7.53 -3.60 22.08
C CYS A 207 8.25 -4.86 22.54
N TYR A 208 8.79 -4.83 23.74
CA TYR A 208 9.31 -6.03 24.42
C TYR A 208 8.09 -6.83 24.85
N ALA A 209 7.75 -7.88 24.11
CA ALA A 209 6.96 -8.95 24.68
C ALA A 209 7.85 -9.61 25.74
N ASN A 210 7.61 -9.34 26.99
CA ASN A 210 8.11 -10.13 28.10
C ASN A 210 7.49 -11.52 27.96
N ASN A 211 8.25 -12.47 27.45
CA ASN A 211 7.96 -13.87 27.65
C ASN A 211 8.47 -14.22 29.06
N SER A 212 7.58 -14.17 30.04
CA SER A 212 7.66 -14.95 31.25
C SER A 212 7.19 -16.37 30.97
#